data_731ac0dada86ddf8f8191b38024e4400
#
_entry.id   731ac0dada86ddf8f8191b38024e4400
#
_cell.length_a   1.000
_cell.length_b   1.000
_cell.length_c   1.000
_cell.angle_alpha   90.00
_cell.angle_beta   90.00
_cell.angle_gamma   90.00
#
_symmetry.space_group_name_H-M   'P 1'
#
loop_
_entity.id
_entity.type
_entity.pdbx_description
1 polymer ?
#
loop_
_entity_poly.entity_id
_entity_poly.type
_entity_poly.pdbx_seq_one_letter_code
_entity_poly.pdbx_strand_id
1 'polypeptide(L)'
;MIDVAVVGDGPAGSAVAGALHERGVDVVLFGPDAPWPATYATWVDELPAAFEDALAWTTPTIAVAAESIHQLNRRYGVFDNERLRSATRSAGRQHVGEVTTVDEIDGGAALTLASGDPCTARLVIDATGWPSALRQQPDANSQPAFQTAFGVVLAERPGGALGEPMFMDFRDVTGGDPSIGRVPTFCYALEVADGWLVEETVLAAQPAVEPIALLPRLARRLGVPSDELLDRAVRTEYVRIPMGVEPTERNGSIVAFGAGAGYGHPATGFSVAASLRAAMRVADAVVAATGSGADVVDAAAGAVWPRSMRRTRALHDLGLGVLLELDQAGVRQFFDRFFTTEHWPAYLRVDSTPAEVSRSMLDLFRAAPWSLRRRLALRNPAPLARAVVGA
;
A
#
# COMPACT_ATOMS: atom_id res chain seq x y z
N MET A 1 22.89 6.51 -23.51
CA MET A 1 22.53 5.79 -22.25
C MET A 1 22.07 6.85 -21.26
N ILE A 2 20.87 6.74 -20.73
CA ILE A 2 20.33 7.59 -19.67
C ILE A 2 20.84 7.11 -18.29
N ASP A 3 20.79 7.97 -17.28
CA ASP A 3 21.24 7.55 -15.94
C ASP A 3 20.21 6.59 -15.31
N VAL A 4 18.91 6.94 -15.36
CA VAL A 4 17.84 6.16 -14.76
C VAL A 4 16.63 6.03 -15.69
N ALA A 5 16.17 4.79 -15.90
CA ALA A 5 14.85 4.50 -16.46
C ALA A 5 13.89 4.11 -15.34
N VAL A 6 12.78 4.79 -15.20
CA VAL A 6 11.69 4.42 -14.28
C VAL A 6 10.57 3.82 -15.11
N VAL A 7 10.20 2.58 -14.85
CA VAL A 7 9.13 1.86 -15.56
C VAL A 7 7.91 1.69 -14.65
N GLY A 8 6.79 2.26 -15.10
CA GLY A 8 5.53 2.35 -14.37
C GLY A 8 5.28 3.77 -13.86
N ASP A 9 4.23 4.42 -14.36
CA ASP A 9 3.87 5.82 -14.09
C ASP A 9 2.73 5.98 -13.06
N GLY A 10 2.56 4.97 -12.21
CA GLY A 10 1.73 5.07 -11.01
C GLY A 10 2.33 6.01 -9.95
N PRO A 11 1.65 6.19 -8.77
CA PRO A 11 2.11 7.14 -7.75
C PRO A 11 3.57 6.97 -7.31
N ALA A 12 4.04 5.72 -7.16
CA ALA A 12 5.40 5.43 -6.75
C ALA A 12 6.42 5.79 -7.84
N GLY A 13 6.19 5.36 -9.09
CA GLY A 13 7.11 5.62 -10.20
C GLY A 13 7.18 7.10 -10.56
N SER A 14 6.03 7.78 -10.62
CA SER A 14 5.99 9.23 -10.83
C SER A 14 6.77 9.98 -9.75
N ALA A 15 6.61 9.60 -8.48
CA ALA A 15 7.31 10.25 -7.37
C ALA A 15 8.83 10.07 -7.44
N VAL A 16 9.33 8.85 -7.74
CA VAL A 16 10.78 8.63 -7.81
C VAL A 16 11.40 9.27 -9.05
N ALA A 17 10.68 9.26 -10.18
CA ALA A 17 11.14 9.97 -11.40
C ALA A 17 11.20 11.48 -11.16
N GLY A 18 10.17 12.07 -10.53
CA GLY A 18 10.16 13.48 -10.16
C GLY A 18 11.29 13.86 -9.23
N ALA A 19 11.48 13.09 -8.16
CA ALA A 19 12.53 13.34 -7.17
C ALA A 19 13.95 13.25 -7.78
N LEU A 20 14.18 12.32 -8.70
CA LEU A 20 15.44 12.21 -9.45
C LEU A 20 15.66 13.42 -10.38
N HIS A 21 14.63 13.81 -11.14
CA HIS A 21 14.70 14.93 -12.05
C HIS A 21 15.01 16.25 -11.31
N GLU A 22 14.33 16.52 -10.20
CA GLU A 22 14.56 17.72 -9.38
C GLU A 22 16.00 17.83 -8.86
N ARG A 23 16.71 16.69 -8.78
CA ARG A 23 18.13 16.62 -8.39
C ARG A 23 19.11 16.62 -9.58
N GLY A 24 18.59 16.83 -10.79
CA GLY A 24 19.39 16.93 -12.01
C GLY A 24 19.86 15.60 -12.60
N VAL A 25 19.27 14.47 -12.19
CA VAL A 25 19.54 13.16 -12.80
C VAL A 25 18.88 13.04 -14.15
N ASP A 26 19.58 12.49 -15.14
CA ASP A 26 19.02 12.21 -16.47
C ASP A 26 18.08 10.99 -16.38
N VAL A 27 16.80 11.25 -16.12
CA VAL A 27 15.75 10.25 -15.91
C VAL A 27 14.69 10.28 -16.98
N VAL A 28 14.20 9.10 -17.37
CA VAL A 28 13.02 8.93 -18.23
C VAL A 28 11.98 8.05 -17.51
N LEU A 29 10.76 8.55 -17.43
CA LEU A 29 9.60 7.81 -16.92
C LEU A 29 8.86 7.14 -18.07
N PHE A 30 8.68 5.83 -18.02
CA PHE A 30 7.94 5.03 -18.98
C PHE A 30 6.60 4.58 -18.39
N GLY A 31 5.52 4.77 -19.12
CA GLY A 31 4.19 4.34 -18.72
C GLY A 31 3.09 4.74 -19.69
N PRO A 32 1.85 4.24 -19.48
CA PRO A 32 0.74 4.47 -20.40
C PRO A 32 0.16 5.89 -20.37
N ASP A 33 0.55 6.74 -19.42
CA ASP A 33 -0.01 8.08 -19.18
C ASP A 33 -1.52 8.06 -18.88
N ALA A 34 -1.99 6.98 -18.25
CA ALA A 34 -3.40 6.81 -17.90
C ALA A 34 -3.72 7.45 -16.54
N PRO A 35 -4.97 7.88 -16.31
CA PRO A 35 -5.44 8.27 -14.97
C PRO A 35 -5.29 7.14 -13.96
N TRP A 36 -5.04 7.49 -12.69
CA TRP A 36 -4.99 6.52 -11.60
C TRP A 36 -6.41 6.24 -11.09
N PRO A 37 -6.93 5.00 -11.24
CA PRO A 37 -8.34 4.73 -11.00
C PRO A 37 -8.70 4.52 -9.53
N ALA A 38 -7.73 4.16 -8.67
CA ALA A 38 -7.98 3.82 -7.27
C ALA A 38 -8.04 5.08 -6.40
N THR A 39 -8.87 5.06 -5.36
CA THR A 39 -8.83 6.06 -4.29
C THR A 39 -7.60 5.81 -3.41
N TYR A 40 -6.75 6.84 -3.25
CA TYR A 40 -5.61 6.82 -2.34
C TYR A 40 -5.89 7.68 -1.12
N ALA A 41 -5.57 7.13 0.05
CA ALA A 41 -5.72 7.84 1.31
C ALA A 41 -4.52 7.60 2.22
N THR A 42 -4.34 8.45 3.24
CA THR A 42 -3.17 8.39 4.11
C THR A 42 -3.38 9.10 5.44
N TRP A 43 -2.57 8.78 6.41
CA TRP A 43 -2.36 9.62 7.58
C TRP A 43 -1.52 10.84 7.16
N VAL A 44 -2.05 12.05 7.44
CA VAL A 44 -1.45 13.29 6.94
C VAL A 44 -0.03 13.53 7.50
N ASP A 45 0.21 13.13 8.75
CA ASP A 45 1.52 13.21 9.39
C ASP A 45 2.58 12.23 8.81
N GLU A 46 2.16 11.37 7.87
CA GLU A 46 3.07 10.52 7.10
C GLU A 46 3.48 11.12 5.76
N LEU A 47 2.84 12.22 5.34
CA LEU A 47 3.19 12.86 4.08
C LEU A 47 4.41 13.79 4.22
N PRO A 48 5.30 13.81 3.22
CA PRO A 48 6.17 14.96 3.04
C PRO A 48 5.31 16.22 2.79
N ALA A 49 5.67 17.36 3.39
CA ALA A 49 4.88 18.59 3.34
C ALA A 49 4.52 19.03 1.91
N ALA A 50 5.41 18.77 0.94
CA ALA A 50 5.20 19.10 -0.47
C ALA A 50 3.96 18.44 -1.12
N PHE A 51 3.39 17.41 -0.49
CA PHE A 51 2.24 16.67 -1.01
C PHE A 51 0.94 16.93 -0.25
N GLU A 52 0.94 17.79 0.78
CA GLU A 52 -0.30 18.08 1.53
C GLU A 52 -1.36 18.77 0.66
N ASP A 53 -0.96 19.65 -0.26
CA ASP A 53 -1.86 20.33 -1.19
C ASP A 53 -2.50 19.38 -2.23
N ALA A 54 -2.00 18.16 -2.33
CA ALA A 54 -2.59 17.12 -3.18
C ALA A 54 -3.79 16.41 -2.52
N LEU A 55 -4.11 16.72 -1.27
CA LEU A 55 -5.29 16.16 -0.61
C LEU A 55 -6.57 16.87 -1.07
N ALA A 56 -7.57 16.09 -1.51
CA ALA A 56 -8.90 16.58 -1.82
C ALA A 56 -9.71 16.83 -0.55
N TRP A 57 -9.51 15.99 0.44
CA TRP A 57 -10.26 16.02 1.69
C TRP A 57 -9.39 15.62 2.87
N THR A 58 -9.66 16.17 4.05
CA THR A 58 -9.00 15.78 5.30
C THR A 58 -9.98 15.86 6.47
N THR A 59 -9.75 15.03 7.48
CA THR A 59 -10.47 15.10 8.76
C THR A 59 -9.47 15.07 9.93
N PRO A 60 -9.69 15.84 11.00
CA PRO A 60 -8.85 15.78 12.19
C PRO A 60 -8.99 14.48 12.98
N THR A 61 -10.13 13.81 12.85
CA THR A 61 -10.45 12.56 13.54
C THR A 61 -11.19 11.61 12.62
N ILE A 62 -10.99 10.32 12.79
CA ILE A 62 -11.70 9.29 12.03
C ILE A 62 -12.12 8.14 12.97
N ALA A 63 -13.28 7.54 12.71
CA ALA A 63 -13.81 6.50 13.57
C ALA A 63 -13.35 5.09 13.17
N VAL A 64 -13.25 4.22 14.17
CA VAL A 64 -13.19 2.76 14.02
C VAL A 64 -14.32 2.17 14.86
N ALA A 65 -15.14 1.33 14.27
CA ALA A 65 -16.17 0.57 14.95
C ALA A 65 -15.77 -0.90 15.07
N ALA A 66 -15.33 -1.29 16.25
CA ALA A 66 -14.95 -2.67 16.61
C ALA A 66 -15.94 -3.27 17.61
N GLU A 67 -15.53 -3.71 18.81
CA GLU A 67 -16.46 -4.04 19.92
C GLU A 67 -17.06 -2.74 20.48
N SER A 68 -16.26 -1.68 20.49
CA SER A 68 -16.64 -0.30 20.80
C SER A 68 -16.31 0.64 19.64
N ILE A 69 -16.72 1.90 19.74
CA ILE A 69 -16.38 2.94 18.76
C ILE A 69 -15.19 3.74 19.29
N HIS A 70 -14.11 3.76 18.52
CA HIS A 70 -12.91 4.54 18.80
C HIS A 70 -12.87 5.77 17.88
N GLN A 71 -12.66 6.96 18.45
CA GLN A 71 -12.33 8.16 17.70
C GLN A 71 -10.81 8.32 17.69
N LEU A 72 -10.21 8.14 16.53
CA LEU A 72 -8.77 8.27 16.35
C LEU A 72 -8.42 9.76 16.12
N ASN A 73 -7.77 10.38 17.10
CA ASN A 73 -7.33 11.78 17.04
C ASN A 73 -6.03 11.89 16.21
N ARG A 74 -6.11 11.56 14.93
CA ARG A 74 -5.01 11.63 13.99
C ARG A 74 -5.56 12.08 12.64
N ARG A 75 -4.97 13.11 12.04
CA ARG A 75 -5.43 13.64 10.75
C ARG A 75 -5.33 12.58 9.67
N TYR A 76 -6.44 12.37 8.97
CA TYR A 76 -6.55 11.45 7.84
C TYR A 76 -6.95 12.21 6.59
N GLY A 77 -6.44 11.84 5.42
CA GLY A 77 -6.71 12.53 4.18
C GLY A 77 -6.85 11.61 2.99
N VAL A 78 -7.62 12.06 2.00
CA VAL A 78 -7.83 11.41 0.71
C VAL A 78 -7.21 12.30 -0.35
N PHE A 79 -6.44 11.70 -1.26
CA PHE A 79 -5.82 12.41 -2.36
C PHE A 79 -6.81 12.77 -3.47
N ASP A 80 -6.58 13.91 -4.07
CA ASP A 80 -6.97 14.19 -5.44
C ASP A 80 -5.88 13.58 -6.35
N ASN A 81 -6.24 12.57 -7.11
CA ASN A 81 -5.27 11.84 -7.93
C ASN A 81 -4.60 12.73 -8.99
N GLU A 82 -5.32 13.70 -9.56
CA GLU A 82 -4.76 14.63 -10.55
C GLU A 82 -3.78 15.61 -9.89
N ARG A 83 -4.10 16.12 -8.69
CA ARG A 83 -3.17 16.96 -7.92
C ARG A 83 -1.94 16.19 -7.48
N LEU A 84 -2.11 14.94 -7.00
CA LEU A 84 -1.00 14.08 -6.61
C LEU A 84 -0.11 13.77 -7.83
N ARG A 85 -0.73 13.47 -8.97
CA ARG A 85 -0.03 13.22 -10.22
C ARG A 85 0.75 14.45 -10.67
N SER A 86 0.16 15.62 -10.58
CA SER A 86 0.83 16.89 -10.89
C SER A 86 1.99 17.18 -9.94
N ALA A 87 1.81 16.92 -8.64
CA ALA A 87 2.83 17.13 -7.61
C ALA A 87 4.00 16.14 -7.71
N THR A 88 3.78 14.92 -8.21
CA THR A 88 4.83 13.91 -8.41
C THR A 88 5.54 14.03 -9.75
N ARG A 89 4.88 14.57 -10.76
CA ARG A 89 5.46 14.78 -12.10
C ARG A 89 6.22 16.09 -12.13
N SER A 90 7.52 16.00 -12.14
CA SER A 90 8.35 17.12 -12.57
C SER A 90 8.30 17.28 -14.11
N ALA A 91 8.80 18.39 -14.64
CA ALA A 91 8.96 18.62 -16.08
C ALA A 91 9.97 17.67 -16.78
N GLY A 92 10.27 16.52 -16.15
CA GLY A 92 11.17 15.51 -16.69
C GLY A 92 10.65 14.81 -17.93
N ARG A 93 11.53 14.08 -18.60
CA ARG A 93 11.18 13.34 -19.82
C ARG A 93 10.25 12.18 -19.47
N GLN A 94 9.07 12.18 -20.07
CA GLN A 94 8.14 11.05 -20.04
C GLN A 94 8.09 10.43 -21.44
N HIS A 95 8.13 9.10 -21.49
CA HIS A 95 7.87 8.32 -22.69
C HIS A 95 6.54 7.58 -22.50
N VAL A 96 5.56 7.94 -23.33
CA VAL A 96 4.27 7.23 -23.38
C VAL A 96 4.47 5.94 -24.15
N GLY A 97 4.43 4.82 -23.44
CA GLY A 97 4.62 3.49 -24.01
C GLY A 97 4.99 2.44 -22.98
N GLU A 98 4.85 1.21 -23.36
CA GLU A 98 5.14 0.05 -22.55
C GLU A 98 6.56 -0.45 -22.79
N VAL A 99 7.28 -0.78 -21.72
CA VAL A 99 8.55 -1.51 -21.77
C VAL A 99 8.21 -3.01 -21.71
N THR A 100 8.59 -3.76 -22.74
CA THR A 100 8.27 -5.18 -22.86
C THR A 100 9.34 -6.10 -22.31
N THR A 101 10.63 -5.72 -22.46
CA THR A 101 11.75 -6.47 -21.90
C THR A 101 12.82 -5.54 -21.34
N VAL A 102 13.59 -6.06 -20.39
CA VAL A 102 14.79 -5.44 -19.86
C VAL A 102 15.89 -6.47 -19.82
N ASP A 103 16.96 -6.26 -20.57
CA ASP A 103 18.09 -7.17 -20.70
C ASP A 103 19.35 -6.53 -20.12
N GLU A 104 20.11 -7.28 -19.31
CA GLU A 104 21.40 -6.81 -18.78
C GLU A 104 22.42 -6.61 -19.90
N ILE A 105 23.12 -5.47 -19.85
CA ILE A 105 24.24 -5.15 -20.70
C ILE A 105 25.42 -4.66 -19.86
N ASP A 106 26.60 -4.54 -20.48
CA ASP A 106 27.76 -4.00 -19.77
C ASP A 106 27.49 -2.54 -19.32
N GLY A 107 27.56 -2.32 -18.01
CA GLY A 107 27.34 -1.03 -17.36
C GLY A 107 25.88 -0.57 -17.23
N GLY A 108 24.89 -1.49 -17.38
CA GLY A 108 23.47 -1.14 -17.21
C GLY A 108 22.51 -2.14 -17.82
N ALA A 109 21.40 -1.64 -18.35
CA ALA A 109 20.36 -2.45 -18.99
C ALA A 109 19.90 -1.83 -20.33
N ALA A 110 19.48 -2.71 -21.24
CA ALA A 110 18.77 -2.36 -22.48
C ALA A 110 17.27 -2.62 -22.28
N LEU A 111 16.46 -1.61 -22.55
CA LEU A 111 15.01 -1.69 -22.50
C LEU A 111 14.48 -1.76 -23.94
N THR A 112 13.56 -2.69 -24.20
CA THR A 112 12.83 -2.76 -25.46
C THR A 112 11.41 -2.20 -25.22
N LEU A 113 11.04 -1.22 -26.03
CA LEU A 113 9.70 -0.63 -25.99
C LEU A 113 8.75 -1.42 -26.90
N ALA A 114 7.44 -1.35 -26.62
CA ALA A 114 6.43 -1.97 -27.48
C ALA A 114 6.45 -1.42 -28.93
N SER A 115 6.98 -0.18 -29.13
CA SER A 115 7.24 0.38 -30.45
C SER A 115 8.42 -0.29 -31.19
N GLY A 116 9.23 -1.09 -30.52
CA GLY A 116 10.47 -1.67 -31.01
C GLY A 116 11.71 -0.77 -30.83
N ASP A 117 11.56 0.43 -30.30
CA ASP A 117 12.68 1.34 -30.09
C ASP A 117 13.54 0.90 -28.91
N PRO A 118 14.86 0.82 -29.01
CA PRO A 118 15.73 0.50 -27.89
C PRO A 118 16.07 1.74 -27.06
N CYS A 119 16.12 1.53 -25.75
CA CYS A 119 16.63 2.52 -24.79
C CYS A 119 17.64 1.86 -23.87
N THR A 120 18.71 2.56 -23.46
CA THR A 120 19.68 2.02 -22.49
C THR A 120 19.79 2.93 -21.28
N ALA A 121 19.86 2.31 -20.07
CA ALA A 121 19.97 3.01 -18.80
C ALA A 121 21.02 2.34 -17.89
N ARG A 122 21.66 3.12 -17.02
CA ARG A 122 22.57 2.59 -15.99
C ARG A 122 21.81 1.89 -14.86
N LEU A 123 20.66 2.43 -14.52
CA LEU A 123 19.75 1.92 -13.48
C LEU A 123 18.33 1.86 -14.03
N VAL A 124 17.65 0.75 -13.81
CA VAL A 124 16.20 0.60 -14.06
C VAL A 124 15.47 0.53 -12.72
N ILE A 125 14.52 1.43 -12.48
CA ILE A 125 13.61 1.38 -11.35
C ILE A 125 12.29 0.76 -11.81
N ASP A 126 12.02 -0.47 -11.37
CA ASP A 126 10.78 -1.18 -11.65
C ASP A 126 9.68 -0.75 -10.66
N ALA A 127 8.83 0.15 -11.11
CA ALA A 127 7.65 0.65 -10.41
C ALA A 127 6.34 0.17 -11.05
N THR A 128 6.36 -0.95 -11.79
CA THR A 128 5.19 -1.49 -12.52
C THR A 128 4.11 -2.07 -11.61
N GLY A 129 4.38 -2.14 -10.31
CA GLY A 129 3.44 -2.67 -9.32
C GLY A 129 3.65 -4.15 -9.03
N TRP A 130 2.61 -4.82 -8.55
CA TRP A 130 2.62 -6.25 -8.28
C TRP A 130 1.43 -6.94 -8.97
N PRO A 131 1.65 -8.08 -9.66
CA PRO A 131 2.96 -8.64 -10.01
C PRO A 131 3.75 -7.73 -10.93
N SER A 132 5.09 -7.76 -10.84
CA SER A 132 5.94 -6.94 -11.71
C SER A 132 5.81 -7.35 -13.17
N ALA A 133 5.74 -6.37 -14.07
CA ALA A 133 5.77 -6.61 -15.50
C ALA A 133 7.17 -6.97 -16.04
N LEU A 134 8.23 -6.59 -15.29
CA LEU A 134 9.63 -6.74 -15.72
C LEU A 134 10.36 -7.91 -15.06
N ARG A 135 9.76 -8.54 -14.06
CA ARG A 135 10.40 -9.61 -13.28
C ARG A 135 9.61 -10.89 -13.38
N GLN A 136 10.30 -12.00 -13.19
CA GLN A 136 9.68 -13.32 -13.19
C GLN A 136 8.53 -13.36 -12.16
N GLN A 137 7.37 -13.85 -12.61
CA GLN A 137 6.21 -13.99 -11.76
C GLN A 137 6.48 -15.00 -10.64
N PRO A 138 6.04 -14.72 -9.40
CA PRO A 138 6.11 -15.68 -8.33
C PRO A 138 5.29 -16.94 -8.67
N ASP A 139 5.77 -18.11 -8.25
CA ASP A 139 5.04 -19.36 -8.41
C ASP A 139 3.62 -19.26 -7.82
N ALA A 140 2.67 -20.00 -8.41
CA ALA A 140 1.27 -20.00 -7.94
C ALA A 140 1.14 -20.37 -6.46
N ASN A 141 2.07 -21.16 -5.91
CA ASN A 141 2.10 -21.56 -4.50
C ASN A 141 2.75 -20.53 -3.57
N SER A 142 3.39 -19.49 -4.11
CA SER A 142 4.06 -18.41 -3.37
C SER A 142 3.33 -17.08 -3.45
N GLN A 143 2.04 -17.10 -3.80
CA GLN A 143 1.22 -15.90 -3.84
C GLN A 143 1.13 -15.26 -2.44
N PRO A 144 1.24 -13.94 -2.32
CA PRO A 144 1.04 -13.24 -1.05
C PRO A 144 -0.42 -13.33 -0.60
N ALA A 145 -0.69 -12.94 0.64
CA ALA A 145 -2.06 -12.61 1.02
C ALA A 145 -2.53 -11.34 0.30
N PHE A 146 -3.83 -11.12 0.27
CA PHE A 146 -4.42 -9.94 -0.36
C PHE A 146 -5.42 -9.27 0.56
N GLN A 147 -5.37 -7.95 0.58
CA GLN A 147 -6.51 -7.12 0.92
C GLN A 147 -7.28 -6.88 -0.38
N THR A 148 -8.58 -7.20 -0.38
CA THR A 148 -9.44 -6.99 -1.55
C THR A 148 -10.68 -6.23 -1.13
N ALA A 149 -11.16 -5.35 -2.01
CA ALA A 149 -12.35 -4.58 -1.72
C ALA A 149 -13.20 -4.34 -2.95
N PHE A 150 -14.50 -4.18 -2.70
CA PHE A 150 -15.46 -3.66 -3.65
C PHE A 150 -16.06 -2.38 -3.08
N GLY A 151 -15.90 -1.28 -3.79
CA GLY A 151 -16.39 0.04 -3.42
C GLY A 151 -17.35 0.63 -4.43
N VAL A 152 -18.21 1.51 -3.95
CA VAL A 152 -19.05 2.41 -4.78
C VAL A 152 -18.82 3.84 -4.31
N VAL A 153 -18.76 4.77 -5.25
CA VAL A 153 -18.87 6.19 -4.96
C VAL A 153 -20.31 6.62 -5.22
N LEU A 154 -20.93 7.19 -4.20
CA LEU A 154 -22.31 7.72 -4.25
C LEU A 154 -22.24 9.24 -4.40
N ALA A 155 -23.18 9.82 -5.17
CA ALA A 155 -23.28 11.28 -5.31
C ALA A 155 -23.63 11.95 -3.97
N GLU A 156 -24.40 11.25 -3.12
CA GLU A 156 -24.87 11.74 -1.81
C GLU A 156 -24.38 10.82 -0.70
N ARG A 157 -24.13 11.38 0.47
CA ARG A 157 -23.79 10.62 1.68
C ARG A 157 -24.96 9.69 2.06
N PRO A 158 -24.68 8.41 2.34
CA PRO A 158 -25.70 7.50 2.84
C PRO A 158 -26.16 7.95 4.24
N GLY A 159 -27.36 7.53 4.63
CA GLY A 159 -27.83 7.73 6.00
C GLY A 159 -27.09 6.89 7.02
N GLY A 160 -27.22 7.27 8.31
CA GLY A 160 -26.66 6.50 9.42
C GLY A 160 -25.14 6.59 9.55
N ALA A 161 -24.56 5.57 10.14
CA ALA A 161 -23.15 5.59 10.53
C ALA A 161 -22.16 5.61 9.34
N LEU A 162 -22.57 5.16 8.16
CA LEU A 162 -21.73 5.19 6.95
C LEU A 162 -21.77 6.54 6.22
N GLY A 163 -22.59 7.49 6.67
CA GLY A 163 -22.52 8.89 6.27
C GLY A 163 -21.48 9.71 7.03
N GLU A 164 -20.80 9.11 8.02
CA GLU A 164 -19.68 9.71 8.73
C GLU A 164 -18.37 9.06 8.32
N PRO A 165 -17.23 9.79 8.36
CA PRO A 165 -15.93 9.22 8.02
C PRO A 165 -15.59 8.02 8.90
N MET A 166 -15.37 6.88 8.27
CA MET A 166 -15.13 5.62 8.93
C MET A 166 -13.87 4.95 8.36
N PHE A 167 -12.85 4.77 9.20
CA PHE A 167 -11.62 4.09 8.82
C PHE A 167 -11.80 2.58 8.73
N MET A 168 -12.51 2.00 9.70
CA MET A 168 -12.83 0.57 9.72
C MET A 168 -14.14 0.35 10.50
N ASP A 169 -15.16 -0.15 9.85
CA ASP A 169 -16.39 -0.61 10.49
C ASP A 169 -16.48 -2.13 10.46
N PHE A 170 -16.10 -2.77 11.55
CA PHE A 170 -16.15 -4.23 11.73
C PHE A 170 -17.49 -4.75 12.25
N ARG A 171 -18.51 -3.92 12.42
CA ARG A 171 -19.82 -4.36 12.88
C ARG A 171 -20.40 -5.36 11.89
N ASP A 172 -21.01 -6.41 12.42
CA ASP A 172 -21.57 -7.46 11.58
C ASP A 172 -22.78 -6.94 10.80
N VAL A 173 -22.84 -7.34 9.54
CA VAL A 173 -24.03 -7.22 8.73
C VAL A 173 -24.87 -8.47 8.98
N THR A 174 -26.10 -8.28 9.45
CA THR A 174 -27.02 -9.39 9.76
C THR A 174 -27.27 -10.29 8.54
N GLY A 175 -27.14 -11.59 8.71
CA GLY A 175 -27.28 -12.59 7.65
C GLY A 175 -25.98 -12.78 6.89
N GLY A 176 -25.10 -13.68 7.37
CA GLY A 176 -23.81 -13.97 6.75
C GLY A 176 -23.93 -14.31 5.27
N ASP A 177 -22.99 -13.78 4.46
CA ASP A 177 -22.88 -14.13 3.05
C ASP A 177 -22.03 -15.41 2.92
N PRO A 178 -22.61 -16.53 2.47
CA PRO A 178 -21.86 -17.76 2.28
C PRO A 178 -20.79 -17.66 1.20
N SER A 179 -20.88 -16.68 0.28
CA SER A 179 -19.95 -16.54 -0.86
C SER A 179 -18.53 -16.14 -0.46
N ILE A 180 -18.37 -15.38 0.64
CA ILE A 180 -17.05 -14.98 1.16
C ILE A 180 -16.59 -15.84 2.36
N GLY A 181 -17.39 -16.83 2.78
CA GLY A 181 -17.06 -17.74 3.87
C GLY A 181 -16.92 -17.03 5.20
N ARG A 182 -15.87 -17.39 5.97
CA ARG A 182 -15.56 -16.82 7.29
C ARG A 182 -14.49 -15.72 7.26
N VAL A 183 -14.15 -15.21 6.08
CA VAL A 183 -13.11 -14.19 5.94
C VAL A 183 -13.60 -12.88 6.58
N PRO A 184 -12.80 -12.28 7.48
CA PRO A 184 -13.18 -11.03 8.12
C PRO A 184 -13.23 -9.87 7.13
N THR A 185 -14.28 -9.05 7.25
CA THR A 185 -14.41 -7.82 6.47
C THR A 185 -14.71 -6.62 7.36
N PHE A 186 -14.45 -5.45 6.82
CA PHE A 186 -14.87 -4.17 7.40
C PHE A 186 -15.38 -3.25 6.29
N CYS A 187 -16.14 -2.24 6.68
CA CYS A 187 -16.55 -1.19 5.74
C CYS A 187 -15.72 0.07 5.97
N TYR A 188 -15.30 0.66 4.87
CA TYR A 188 -14.59 1.93 4.80
C TYR A 188 -15.53 2.98 4.20
N ALA A 189 -15.61 4.18 4.77
CA ALA A 189 -16.50 5.23 4.29
C ALA A 189 -15.83 6.60 4.40
N LEU A 190 -15.67 7.30 3.26
CA LEU A 190 -14.96 8.57 3.18
C LEU A 190 -15.56 9.50 2.14
N GLU A 191 -15.31 10.78 2.33
CA GLU A 191 -15.50 11.78 1.28
C GLU A 191 -14.36 11.70 0.27
N VAL A 192 -14.69 11.71 -1.00
CA VAL A 192 -13.77 11.71 -2.15
C VAL A 192 -14.11 12.87 -3.07
N ALA A 193 -13.25 13.17 -4.04
CA ALA A 193 -13.42 14.33 -4.92
C ALA A 193 -14.75 14.34 -5.69
N ASP A 194 -15.28 13.17 -6.04
CA ASP A 194 -16.46 12.96 -6.86
C ASP A 194 -17.67 12.41 -6.08
N GLY A 195 -17.64 12.41 -4.75
CA GLY A 195 -18.76 11.99 -3.93
C GLY A 195 -18.40 11.38 -2.59
N TRP A 196 -19.08 10.30 -2.23
CA TRP A 196 -18.88 9.57 -0.99
C TRP A 196 -18.57 8.10 -1.28
N LEU A 197 -17.35 7.69 -1.01
CA LEU A 197 -16.91 6.29 -1.14
C LEU A 197 -17.44 5.46 0.02
N VAL A 198 -18.05 4.31 -0.28
CA VAL A 198 -18.33 3.25 0.67
C VAL A 198 -17.78 1.95 0.12
N GLU A 199 -16.96 1.27 0.90
CA GLU A 199 -16.21 0.11 0.42
C GLU A 199 -16.25 -1.03 1.44
N GLU A 200 -16.70 -2.20 1.02
CA GLU A 200 -16.55 -3.43 1.81
C GLU A 200 -15.21 -4.09 1.50
N THR A 201 -14.42 -4.30 2.52
CA THR A 201 -13.02 -4.68 2.40
C THR A 201 -12.74 -5.97 3.17
N VAL A 202 -12.15 -6.97 2.53
CA VAL A 202 -11.49 -8.11 3.19
C VAL A 202 -10.18 -7.62 3.78
N LEU A 203 -10.01 -7.76 5.08
CA LEU A 203 -8.81 -7.28 5.79
C LEU A 203 -7.53 -7.92 5.25
N ALA A 204 -7.50 -9.24 5.17
CA ALA A 204 -6.44 -10.03 4.54
C ALA A 204 -6.95 -11.45 4.29
N ALA A 205 -6.66 -12.01 3.13
CA ALA A 205 -7.00 -13.40 2.79
C ALA A 205 -5.94 -14.04 1.87
N GLN A 206 -5.78 -15.35 2.01
CA GLN A 206 -4.98 -16.18 1.12
C GLN A 206 -5.68 -17.55 0.97
N PRO A 207 -6.19 -17.88 -0.24
CA PRO A 207 -6.18 -17.07 -1.47
C PRO A 207 -7.01 -15.78 -1.38
N ALA A 208 -6.83 -14.89 -2.36
CA ALA A 208 -7.60 -13.65 -2.48
C ALA A 208 -9.09 -13.93 -2.64
N VAL A 209 -9.94 -13.11 -2.03
CA VAL A 209 -11.38 -13.06 -2.34
C VAL A 209 -11.58 -12.15 -3.56
N GLU A 210 -12.41 -12.58 -4.50
CA GLU A 210 -12.73 -11.73 -5.65
C GLU A 210 -13.53 -10.49 -5.22
N PRO A 211 -13.12 -9.27 -5.62
CA PRO A 211 -13.77 -8.03 -5.15
C PRO A 211 -15.28 -8.01 -5.36
N ILE A 212 -15.75 -8.45 -6.51
CA ILE A 212 -17.21 -8.45 -6.83
C ILE A 212 -18.03 -9.34 -5.87
N ALA A 213 -17.44 -10.34 -5.24
CA ALA A 213 -18.10 -11.17 -4.25
C ALA A 213 -18.49 -10.38 -2.97
N LEU A 214 -17.93 -9.19 -2.79
CA LEU A 214 -18.22 -8.31 -1.66
C LEU A 214 -19.45 -7.40 -1.92
N LEU A 215 -19.90 -7.25 -3.18
CA LEU A 215 -21.05 -6.42 -3.53
C LEU A 215 -22.33 -6.77 -2.74
N PRO A 216 -22.75 -8.04 -2.59
CA PRO A 216 -23.96 -8.33 -1.83
C PRO A 216 -23.85 -7.95 -0.35
N ARG A 217 -22.63 -7.98 0.23
CA ARG A 217 -22.38 -7.58 1.60
C ARG A 217 -22.43 -6.07 1.76
N LEU A 218 -21.83 -5.33 0.84
CA LEU A 218 -21.89 -3.86 0.79
C LEU A 218 -23.32 -3.36 0.64
N ALA A 219 -24.07 -3.93 -0.31
CA ALA A 219 -25.48 -3.61 -0.56
C ALA A 219 -26.33 -3.82 0.71
N ARG A 220 -26.14 -4.96 1.40
CA ARG A 220 -26.83 -5.24 2.66
C ARG A 220 -26.45 -4.25 3.77
N ARG A 221 -25.19 -3.84 3.83
CA ARG A 221 -24.72 -2.83 4.79
C ARG A 221 -25.38 -1.48 4.58
N LEU A 222 -25.64 -1.13 3.33
CA LEU A 222 -26.36 0.09 2.94
C LEU A 222 -27.89 -0.07 2.93
N GLY A 223 -28.42 -1.29 3.14
CA GLY A 223 -29.84 -1.57 3.22
C GLY A 223 -30.57 -1.50 1.87
N VAL A 224 -29.88 -1.71 0.76
CA VAL A 224 -30.42 -1.69 -0.60
C VAL A 224 -30.09 -2.97 -1.35
N PRO A 225 -30.85 -3.36 -2.42
CA PRO A 225 -30.48 -4.42 -3.33
C PRO A 225 -29.18 -4.11 -4.09
N SER A 226 -28.45 -5.16 -4.52
CA SER A 226 -27.15 -5.00 -5.21
C SER A 226 -27.27 -4.28 -6.55
N ASP A 227 -28.31 -4.52 -7.31
CA ASP A 227 -28.63 -3.86 -8.59
C ASP A 227 -28.93 -2.35 -8.36
N GLU A 228 -29.79 -2.05 -7.39
CA GLU A 228 -30.06 -0.66 -7.02
C GLU A 228 -28.80 0.09 -6.57
N LEU A 229 -27.92 -0.57 -5.81
CA LEU A 229 -26.66 0.03 -5.39
C LEU A 229 -25.76 0.38 -6.58
N LEU A 230 -25.67 -0.50 -7.57
CA LEU A 230 -24.92 -0.25 -8.79
C LEU A 230 -25.51 0.88 -9.62
N ASP A 231 -26.83 0.95 -9.73
CA ASP A 231 -27.53 2.03 -10.47
C ASP A 231 -27.32 3.40 -9.82
N ARG A 232 -27.14 3.47 -8.49
CA ARG A 232 -26.89 4.71 -7.74
C ARG A 232 -25.42 5.12 -7.73
N ALA A 233 -24.51 4.23 -8.13
CA ALA A 233 -23.08 4.50 -8.08
C ALA A 233 -22.64 5.45 -9.20
N VAL A 234 -21.94 6.52 -8.85
CA VAL A 234 -21.22 7.39 -9.80
C VAL A 234 -20.10 6.58 -10.49
N ARG A 235 -19.41 5.75 -9.71
CA ARG A 235 -18.40 4.80 -10.18
C ARG A 235 -18.23 3.66 -9.18
N THR A 236 -17.61 2.58 -9.63
CA THR A 236 -17.23 1.44 -8.78
C THR A 236 -15.73 1.31 -8.68
N GLU A 237 -15.25 0.77 -7.55
CA GLU A 237 -13.85 0.44 -7.35
C GLU A 237 -13.66 -1.05 -7.08
N TYR A 238 -12.63 -1.62 -7.70
CA TYR A 238 -12.18 -2.99 -7.51
C TYR A 238 -10.75 -2.95 -7.00
N VAL A 239 -10.56 -3.27 -5.74
CA VAL A 239 -9.26 -3.15 -5.08
C VAL A 239 -8.65 -4.53 -4.85
N ARG A 240 -7.36 -4.66 -5.16
CA ARG A 240 -6.57 -5.85 -4.88
C ARG A 240 -5.16 -5.44 -4.50
N ILE A 241 -4.85 -5.45 -3.22
CA ILE A 241 -3.58 -5.02 -2.66
C ILE A 241 -2.81 -6.25 -2.17
N PRO A 242 -1.61 -6.52 -2.69
CA PRO A 242 -0.79 -7.61 -2.20
C PRO A 242 -0.25 -7.29 -0.81
N MET A 243 -0.45 -8.22 0.13
CA MET A 243 -0.05 -8.11 1.53
C MET A 243 1.10 -9.08 1.80
N GLY A 244 2.14 -8.61 2.48
CA GLY A 244 3.25 -9.50 2.82
C GLY A 244 4.19 -9.86 1.64
N VAL A 245 4.20 -9.06 0.56
CA VAL A 245 5.21 -9.22 -0.51
C VAL A 245 6.60 -9.05 0.09
N GLU A 246 7.47 -10.03 -0.10
CA GLU A 246 8.83 -9.97 0.45
C GLU A 246 9.61 -8.78 -0.12
N PRO A 247 10.39 -8.08 0.70
CA PRO A 247 11.31 -7.05 0.23
C PRO A 247 12.24 -7.60 -0.85
N THR A 248 12.10 -7.09 -2.05
CA THR A 248 12.87 -7.58 -3.20
C THR A 248 14.22 -6.88 -3.24
N GLU A 249 15.27 -7.67 -3.39
CA GLU A 249 16.61 -7.17 -3.68
C GLU A 249 16.72 -6.78 -5.15
N ARG A 250 17.85 -6.14 -5.52
CA ARG A 250 18.14 -5.85 -6.93
C ARG A 250 18.27 -7.14 -7.75
N ASN A 251 17.95 -7.08 -9.02
CA ASN A 251 18.24 -8.10 -10.00
C ASN A 251 19.06 -7.45 -11.12
N GLY A 252 20.37 -7.65 -11.12
CA GLY A 252 21.27 -6.94 -12.01
C GLY A 252 21.15 -5.43 -11.84
N SER A 253 20.86 -4.70 -12.93
CA SER A 253 20.64 -3.26 -12.96
C SER A 253 19.21 -2.84 -12.61
N ILE A 254 18.31 -3.78 -12.25
CA ILE A 254 16.92 -3.52 -11.94
C ILE A 254 16.71 -3.45 -10.42
N VAL A 255 16.13 -2.36 -9.94
CA VAL A 255 15.72 -2.14 -8.55
C VAL A 255 14.20 -2.00 -8.48
N ALA A 256 13.54 -2.87 -7.70
CA ALA A 256 12.11 -2.78 -7.48
C ALA A 256 11.75 -1.57 -6.63
N PHE A 257 10.58 -0.94 -6.90
CA PHE A 257 10.09 0.20 -6.16
C PHE A 257 8.55 0.14 -5.96
N GLY A 258 8.04 0.79 -4.92
CA GLY A 258 6.61 0.83 -4.63
C GLY A 258 6.02 -0.54 -4.24
N ALA A 259 4.84 -0.87 -4.73
CA ALA A 259 4.15 -2.12 -4.40
C ALA A 259 4.94 -3.36 -4.81
N GLY A 260 5.62 -3.30 -5.96
CA GLY A 260 6.48 -4.38 -6.45
C GLY A 260 7.72 -4.64 -5.60
N ALA A 261 8.17 -3.65 -4.84
CA ALA A 261 9.24 -3.80 -3.84
C ALA A 261 8.73 -4.28 -2.47
N GLY A 262 7.41 -4.50 -2.31
CA GLY A 262 6.84 -4.88 -1.04
C GLY A 262 6.56 -3.70 -0.09
N TYR A 263 6.41 -2.47 -0.60
CA TYR A 263 6.12 -1.28 0.22
C TYR A 263 4.72 -1.26 0.82
N GLY A 264 3.81 -2.11 0.35
CA GLY A 264 2.51 -2.28 0.99
C GLY A 264 2.66 -2.72 2.45
N HIS A 265 2.07 -1.95 3.38
CA HIS A 265 2.10 -2.32 4.80
C HIS A 265 1.33 -3.63 4.99
N PRO A 266 1.92 -4.67 5.63
CA PRO A 266 1.32 -6.01 5.70
C PRO A 266 -0.05 -6.09 6.37
N ALA A 267 -0.39 -5.12 7.23
CA ALA A 267 -1.67 -5.13 7.97
C ALA A 267 -2.71 -4.13 7.42
N THR A 268 -2.31 -3.17 6.58
CA THR A 268 -3.21 -2.10 6.10
C THR A 268 -3.21 -1.92 4.58
N GLY A 269 -2.22 -2.45 3.87
CA GLY A 269 -2.05 -2.25 2.44
C GLY A 269 -1.54 -0.85 2.03
N PHE A 270 -1.42 0.10 2.95
CA PHE A 270 -0.98 1.45 2.64
C PHE A 270 0.45 1.48 2.11
N SER A 271 0.67 2.16 0.99
CA SER A 271 1.98 2.22 0.33
C SER A 271 2.33 3.61 -0.22
N VAL A 272 1.36 4.48 -0.49
CA VAL A 272 1.57 5.75 -1.22
C VAL A 272 2.50 6.67 -0.43
N ALA A 273 2.15 7.04 0.81
CA ALA A 273 3.00 7.94 1.62
C ALA A 273 4.41 7.38 1.85
N ALA A 274 4.53 6.06 2.09
CA ALA A 274 5.82 5.40 2.21
C ALA A 274 6.63 5.49 0.92
N SER A 275 6.00 5.33 -0.24
CA SER A 275 6.65 5.45 -1.55
C SER A 275 7.10 6.89 -1.83
N LEU A 276 6.29 7.90 -1.46
CA LEU A 276 6.66 9.32 -1.59
C LEU A 276 7.91 9.65 -0.78
N ARG A 277 7.99 9.19 0.47
CA ARG A 277 9.18 9.37 1.32
C ARG A 277 10.39 8.60 0.79
N ALA A 278 10.17 7.38 0.30
CA ALA A 278 11.24 6.56 -0.27
C ALA A 278 11.79 7.14 -1.58
N ALA A 279 10.96 7.75 -2.39
CA ALA A 279 11.37 8.41 -3.65
C ALA A 279 12.47 9.46 -3.40
N MET A 280 12.27 10.30 -2.37
CA MET A 280 13.27 11.29 -1.97
C MET A 280 14.59 10.63 -1.52
N ARG A 281 14.49 9.58 -0.69
CA ARG A 281 15.64 8.82 -0.18
C ARG A 281 16.45 8.13 -1.29
N VAL A 282 15.74 7.53 -2.25
CA VAL A 282 16.36 6.86 -3.41
C VAL A 282 17.07 7.90 -4.29
N ALA A 283 16.42 9.03 -4.57
CA ALA A 283 17.01 10.08 -5.38
C ALA A 283 18.27 10.66 -4.73
N ASP A 284 18.26 10.91 -3.41
CA ASP A 284 19.44 11.37 -2.67
C ASP A 284 20.60 10.35 -2.75
N ALA A 285 20.28 9.04 -2.61
CA ALA A 285 21.29 7.99 -2.68
C ALA A 285 21.91 7.86 -4.09
N VAL A 286 21.11 7.96 -5.15
CA VAL A 286 21.57 7.91 -6.55
C VAL A 286 22.51 9.09 -6.82
N VAL A 287 22.15 10.31 -6.42
CA VAL A 287 22.99 11.50 -6.61
C VAL A 287 24.32 11.36 -5.85
N ALA A 288 24.27 10.93 -4.61
CA ALA A 288 25.48 10.73 -3.80
C ALA A 288 26.41 9.66 -4.41
N ALA A 289 25.85 8.56 -4.92
CA ALA A 289 26.63 7.50 -5.58
C ALA A 289 27.27 8.00 -6.89
N THR A 290 26.52 8.72 -7.73
CA THR A 290 27.04 9.32 -8.96
C THR A 290 28.19 10.28 -8.69
N GLY A 291 28.06 11.14 -7.67
CA GLY A 291 29.08 12.10 -7.29
C GLY A 291 30.35 11.48 -6.68
N SER A 292 30.24 10.31 -6.06
CA SER A 292 31.38 9.61 -5.43
C SER A 292 31.98 8.48 -6.31
N GLY A 293 31.36 8.15 -7.46
CA GLY A 293 31.75 7.00 -8.28
C GLY A 293 31.38 5.64 -7.69
N ALA A 294 30.47 5.61 -6.69
CA ALA A 294 29.93 4.38 -6.13
C ALA A 294 28.89 3.74 -7.08
N ASP A 295 28.57 2.48 -6.85
CA ASP A 295 27.55 1.76 -7.61
C ASP A 295 26.16 2.35 -7.34
N VAL A 296 25.55 2.94 -8.36
CA VAL A 296 24.23 3.60 -8.27
C VAL A 296 23.10 2.60 -8.04
N VAL A 297 23.25 1.35 -8.51
CA VAL A 297 22.24 0.30 -8.34
C VAL A 297 22.22 -0.17 -6.88
N ASP A 298 23.40 -0.42 -6.30
CA ASP A 298 23.54 -0.77 -4.88
C ASP A 298 23.05 0.36 -3.96
N ALA A 299 23.37 1.60 -4.30
CA ALA A 299 22.90 2.76 -3.55
C ALA A 299 21.37 2.89 -3.58
N ALA A 300 20.76 2.75 -4.76
CA ALA A 300 19.31 2.77 -4.91
C ALA A 300 18.64 1.63 -4.15
N ALA A 301 19.12 0.38 -4.30
CA ALA A 301 18.57 -0.79 -3.63
C ALA A 301 18.65 -0.65 -2.09
N GLY A 302 19.79 -0.20 -1.57
CA GLY A 302 19.98 0.07 -0.15
C GLY A 302 19.06 1.18 0.40
N ALA A 303 18.74 2.18 -0.43
CA ALA A 303 17.82 3.26 -0.09
C ALA A 303 16.35 2.82 -0.16
N VAL A 304 15.99 1.90 -1.06
CA VAL A 304 14.64 1.30 -1.09
C VAL A 304 14.40 0.55 0.21
N TRP A 305 15.26 -0.37 0.60
CA TRP A 305 15.12 -1.17 1.80
C TRP A 305 16.31 -1.01 2.76
N PRO A 306 16.39 0.07 3.55
CA PRO A 306 17.35 0.18 4.65
C PRO A 306 17.22 -0.99 5.63
N ARG A 307 18.33 -1.41 6.23
CA ARG A 307 18.37 -2.55 7.17
C ARG A 307 17.36 -2.43 8.32
N SER A 308 17.16 -1.22 8.86
CA SER A 308 16.15 -0.98 9.91
C SER A 308 14.74 -1.29 9.43
N MET A 309 14.39 -0.86 8.21
CA MET A 309 13.07 -1.10 7.63
C MET A 309 12.82 -2.59 7.33
N ARG A 310 13.84 -3.36 6.95
CA ARG A 310 13.71 -4.82 6.78
C ARG A 310 13.37 -5.51 8.11
N ARG A 311 13.97 -5.07 9.22
CA ARG A 311 13.64 -5.57 10.56
C ARG A 311 12.22 -5.19 10.98
N THR A 312 11.83 -3.95 10.75
CA THR A 312 10.45 -3.47 10.99
C THR A 312 9.45 -4.31 10.19
N ARG A 313 9.76 -4.55 8.91
CA ARG A 313 8.93 -5.37 8.05
C ARG A 313 8.71 -6.78 8.59
N ALA A 314 9.74 -7.44 9.08
CA ALA A 314 9.61 -8.76 9.67
C ALA A 314 8.66 -8.78 10.89
N LEU A 315 8.61 -7.69 11.68
CA LEU A 315 7.63 -7.54 12.76
C LEU A 315 6.20 -7.32 12.23
N HIS A 316 6.02 -6.55 11.16
CA HIS A 316 4.71 -6.38 10.52
C HIS A 316 4.19 -7.69 9.90
N ASP A 317 5.08 -8.52 9.32
CA ASP A 317 4.71 -9.83 8.76
C ASP A 317 4.21 -10.80 9.84
N LEU A 318 4.72 -10.71 11.09
CA LEU A 318 4.14 -11.42 12.23
C LEU A 318 2.69 -11.00 12.45
N GLY A 319 2.40 -9.71 12.40
CA GLY A 319 1.04 -9.17 12.54
C GLY A 319 0.11 -9.67 11.44
N LEU A 320 0.54 -9.64 10.18
CA LEU A 320 -0.23 -10.22 9.07
C LEU A 320 -0.55 -11.68 9.32
N GLY A 321 0.44 -12.45 9.75
CA GLY A 321 0.22 -13.84 10.09
C GLY A 321 -0.86 -14.06 11.16
N VAL A 322 -0.96 -13.18 12.15
CA VAL A 322 -2.05 -13.23 13.14
C VAL A 322 -3.40 -12.89 12.50
N LEU A 323 -3.46 -11.82 11.71
CA LEU A 323 -4.70 -11.37 11.07
C LEU A 323 -5.32 -12.44 10.17
N LEU A 324 -4.50 -13.22 9.45
CA LEU A 324 -4.95 -14.31 8.59
C LEU A 324 -5.63 -15.48 9.34
N GLU A 325 -5.45 -15.58 10.65
CA GLU A 325 -6.07 -16.66 11.46
C GLU A 325 -7.30 -16.20 12.25
N LEU A 326 -7.56 -14.90 12.28
CA LEU A 326 -8.69 -14.36 13.01
C LEU A 326 -9.98 -14.51 12.17
N ASP A 327 -11.05 -14.90 12.84
CA ASP A 327 -12.42 -14.75 12.35
C ASP A 327 -12.94 -13.32 12.63
N GLN A 328 -14.15 -13.00 12.16
CA GLN A 328 -14.76 -11.68 12.33
C GLN A 328 -14.77 -11.22 13.80
N ALA A 329 -15.13 -12.10 14.72
CA ALA A 329 -15.15 -11.77 16.15
C ALA A 329 -13.74 -11.52 16.70
N GLY A 330 -12.77 -12.32 16.26
CA GLY A 330 -11.36 -12.16 16.64
C GLY A 330 -10.75 -10.85 16.12
N VAL A 331 -11.08 -10.46 14.87
CA VAL A 331 -10.64 -9.18 14.30
C VAL A 331 -11.25 -8.00 15.05
N ARG A 332 -12.55 -8.05 15.39
CA ARG A 332 -13.20 -7.02 16.20
C ARG A 332 -12.51 -6.86 17.55
N GLN A 333 -12.26 -7.96 18.24
CA GLN A 333 -11.57 -7.95 19.52
C GLN A 333 -10.13 -7.44 19.41
N PHE A 334 -9.42 -7.82 18.35
CA PHE A 334 -8.05 -7.38 18.07
C PHE A 334 -7.99 -5.86 17.91
N PHE A 335 -8.79 -5.29 16.99
CA PHE A 335 -8.76 -3.85 16.72
C PHE A 335 -9.36 -3.02 17.84
N ASP A 336 -10.33 -3.56 18.60
CA ASP A 336 -10.82 -2.90 19.80
C ASP A 336 -9.69 -2.66 20.82
N ARG A 337 -8.81 -3.64 21.02
CA ARG A 337 -7.65 -3.50 21.90
C ARG A 337 -6.50 -2.71 21.27
N PHE A 338 -6.27 -2.89 19.98
CA PHE A 338 -5.19 -2.21 19.27
C PHE A 338 -5.32 -0.68 19.33
N PHE A 339 -6.50 -0.15 19.05
CA PHE A 339 -6.74 1.30 19.04
C PHE A 339 -6.86 1.92 20.44
N THR A 340 -6.88 1.15 21.50
CA THR A 340 -6.73 1.67 22.89
C THR A 340 -5.27 1.83 23.31
N THR A 341 -4.31 1.28 22.58
CA THR A 341 -2.88 1.40 22.92
C THR A 341 -2.33 2.77 22.51
N GLU A 342 -1.34 3.27 23.22
CA GLU A 342 -0.74 4.57 22.92
C GLU A 342 0.07 4.55 21.62
N HIS A 343 0.76 3.43 21.33
CA HIS A 343 1.74 3.34 20.24
C HIS A 343 1.18 2.74 18.95
N TRP A 344 -0.15 2.62 18.80
CA TRP A 344 -0.75 2.08 17.55
C TRP A 344 -0.32 2.86 16.28
N PRO A 345 -0.11 4.21 16.29
CA PRO A 345 0.28 4.91 15.07
C PRO A 345 1.64 4.46 14.52
N ALA A 346 2.58 4.12 15.41
CA ALA A 346 3.89 3.63 15.02
C ALA A 346 3.84 2.27 14.32
N TYR A 347 2.90 1.40 14.71
CA TYR A 347 2.70 0.11 14.03
C TYR A 347 2.20 0.27 12.58
N LEU A 348 1.39 1.29 12.30
CA LEU A 348 0.81 1.49 10.96
C LEU A 348 1.78 2.12 9.95
N ARG A 349 2.95 2.58 10.38
CA ARG A 349 3.97 3.18 9.51
C ARG A 349 4.96 2.13 9.01
N VAL A 350 5.18 2.09 7.69
CA VAL A 350 6.14 1.18 7.05
C VAL A 350 7.59 1.45 7.51
N ASP A 351 7.93 2.71 7.75
CA ASP A 351 9.28 3.18 8.07
C ASP A 351 9.52 3.49 9.56
N SER A 352 8.62 3.03 10.44
CA SER A 352 8.88 3.03 11.89
C SER A 352 10.11 2.21 12.24
N THR A 353 10.75 2.53 13.37
CA THR A 353 11.87 1.74 13.87
C THR A 353 11.39 0.39 14.43
N PRO A 354 12.25 -0.65 14.44
CA PRO A 354 11.92 -1.92 15.08
C PRO A 354 11.51 -1.78 16.56
N ALA A 355 12.12 -0.83 17.27
CA ALA A 355 11.82 -0.57 18.70
C ALA A 355 10.41 0.01 18.89
N GLU A 356 9.98 0.95 18.04
CA GLU A 356 8.62 1.52 18.07
C GLU A 356 7.56 0.46 17.77
N VAL A 357 7.76 -0.33 16.72
CA VAL A 357 6.83 -1.42 16.36
C VAL A 357 6.79 -2.49 17.46
N SER A 358 7.94 -2.90 18.01
CA SER A 358 7.99 -3.86 19.12
C SER A 358 7.25 -3.35 20.35
N ARG A 359 7.34 -2.05 20.65
CA ARG A 359 6.60 -1.42 21.77
C ARG A 359 5.09 -1.47 21.52
N SER A 360 4.64 -1.11 20.33
CA SER A 360 3.22 -1.21 19.95
C SER A 360 2.69 -2.64 20.06
N MET A 361 3.45 -3.64 19.57
CA MET A 361 3.09 -5.05 19.70
C MET A 361 3.01 -5.51 21.16
N LEU A 362 3.93 -5.05 22.02
CA LEU A 362 3.94 -5.35 23.44
C LEU A 362 2.74 -4.72 24.17
N ASP A 363 2.40 -3.49 23.83
CA ASP A 363 1.23 -2.80 24.40
C ASP A 363 -0.07 -3.53 24.02
N LEU A 364 -0.19 -3.92 22.75
CA LEU A 364 -1.32 -4.75 22.31
C LEU A 364 -1.36 -6.09 23.07
N PHE A 365 -0.23 -6.78 23.20
CA PHE A 365 -0.16 -8.06 23.93
C PHE A 365 -0.59 -7.90 25.38
N ARG A 366 -0.22 -6.81 26.04
CA ARG A 366 -0.61 -6.50 27.43
C ARG A 366 -2.12 -6.18 27.55
N ALA A 367 -2.66 -5.43 26.57
CA ALA A 367 -4.07 -5.06 26.54
C ALA A 367 -5.00 -6.22 26.12
N ALA A 368 -4.46 -7.21 25.39
CA ALA A 368 -5.23 -8.32 24.85
C ALA A 368 -5.75 -9.28 25.93
N PRO A 369 -6.97 -9.83 25.79
CA PRO A 369 -7.47 -10.90 26.65
C PRO A 369 -6.71 -12.20 26.41
N TRP A 370 -6.81 -13.14 27.36
CA TRP A 370 -6.02 -14.39 27.32
C TRP A 370 -6.21 -15.20 26.03
N SER A 371 -7.42 -15.27 25.51
CA SER A 371 -7.73 -15.94 24.23
C SER A 371 -6.91 -15.39 23.06
N LEU A 372 -6.80 -14.07 22.97
CA LEU A 372 -6.03 -13.38 21.94
C LEU A 372 -4.52 -13.48 22.21
N ARG A 373 -4.07 -13.35 23.46
CA ARG A 373 -2.64 -13.54 23.82
C ARG A 373 -2.11 -14.89 23.39
N ARG A 374 -2.87 -15.96 23.54
CA ARG A 374 -2.48 -17.31 23.08
C ARG A 374 -2.26 -17.34 21.57
N ARG A 375 -3.14 -16.73 20.79
CA ARG A 375 -2.99 -16.63 19.33
C ARG A 375 -1.75 -15.81 18.95
N LEU A 376 -1.49 -14.69 19.65
CA LEU A 376 -0.31 -13.85 19.44
C LEU A 376 1.01 -14.57 19.80
N ALA A 377 1.02 -15.41 20.84
CA ALA A 377 2.23 -16.07 21.36
C ALA A 377 2.61 -17.36 20.62
N LEU A 378 1.66 -18.07 20.01
CA LEU A 378 1.88 -19.42 19.45
C LEU A 378 2.41 -19.40 18.01
N ARG A 379 2.83 -18.25 17.48
CA ARG A 379 3.15 -18.11 16.08
C ARG A 379 4.61 -18.21 15.70
N ASN A 380 4.77 -18.65 14.45
CA ASN A 380 5.95 -18.97 13.70
C ASN A 380 7.20 -18.12 14.07
N PRO A 381 8.27 -18.71 14.58
CA PRO A 381 9.50 -17.99 14.94
C PRO A 381 10.29 -17.47 13.74
N ALA A 382 9.98 -17.87 12.50
CA ALA A 382 10.74 -17.47 11.33
C ALA A 382 10.80 -15.96 11.10
N PRO A 383 9.70 -15.17 11.20
CA PRO A 383 9.79 -13.71 11.11
C PRO A 383 10.55 -13.07 12.27
N LEU A 384 10.46 -13.62 13.49
CA LEU A 384 11.26 -13.18 14.64
C LEU A 384 12.75 -13.42 14.41
N ALA A 385 13.11 -14.58 13.86
CA ALA A 385 14.49 -14.88 13.51
C ALA A 385 15.03 -13.88 12.47
N ARG A 386 14.24 -13.54 11.44
CA ARG A 386 14.60 -12.49 10.46
C ARG A 386 14.77 -11.11 11.12
N ALA A 387 13.91 -10.75 12.06
CA ALA A 387 14.02 -9.46 12.79
C ALA A 387 15.29 -9.38 13.65
N VAL A 388 15.73 -10.50 14.23
CA VAL A 388 16.92 -10.59 15.12
C VAL A 388 18.20 -10.66 14.31
N VAL A 389 18.24 -11.47 13.24
CA VAL A 389 19.46 -11.73 12.46
C VAL A 389 19.76 -10.59 11.47
N GLY A 390 18.76 -9.79 11.11
CA GLY A 390 18.94 -8.64 10.20
C GLY A 390 19.31 -9.03 8.78
N ALA A 391 18.89 -10.23 8.40
CA ALA A 391 19.04 -10.76 7.05
C ALA A 391 18.14 -10.05 6.06
#